data_6195cee824532ccc59249f609eee678e
#
_entry.id   6195cee824532ccc59249f609eee678e
#
_cell.length_a   1.000
_cell.length_b   1.000
_cell.length_c   1.000
_cell.angle_alpha   90.00
_cell.angle_beta   90.00
_cell.angle_gamma   90.00
#
_symmetry.space_group_name_H-M   'P 1'
#
loop_
_entity.id
_entity.type
_entity.pdbx_description
1 polymer ?
#
loop_
_entity_poly.entity_id
_entity_poly.type
_entity_poly.pdbx_seq_one_letter_code
_entity_poly.pdbx_strand_id
1 'polypeptide(L)'
;APRIHPWPDGFSHSAIVTHDIESREGVTHVDRLASLEEQHGIRSAWYFVPLKYKIDTGLLDDLRARGHEVGVHGYNHDGQLFSSKRRFQQRAIKINAIGRDWQAAGFRAPMMHRELSWMQSLEFDYDASCFDIDPFQAMPGGVGGVWPFIVGSLVELPCTLPQDHTL
;
A
#
# COMPACT_ATOMS: atom_id res chain seq x y z
N ALA A 1 -30.17 -5.21 20.37
CA ALA A 1 -29.11 -4.24 20.15
C ALA A 1 -28.97 -3.98 18.66
N PRO A 2 -28.80 -2.74 18.20
CA PRO A 2 -28.56 -2.46 16.80
C PRO A 2 -27.24 -3.16 16.37
N ARG A 3 -27.27 -3.91 15.27
CA ARG A 3 -26.07 -4.48 14.68
C ARG A 3 -25.50 -3.45 13.71
N ILE A 4 -24.25 -3.04 13.92
CA ILE A 4 -23.50 -2.32 12.91
C ILE A 4 -23.14 -3.33 11.83
N HIS A 5 -23.65 -3.16 10.62
CA HIS A 5 -23.25 -3.97 9.49
C HIS A 5 -21.86 -3.52 9.06
N PRO A 6 -20.85 -4.38 9.04
CA PRO A 6 -19.46 -3.95 8.76
C PRO A 6 -19.25 -3.53 7.30
N TRP A 7 -20.17 -3.92 6.41
CA TRP A 7 -20.08 -3.63 4.98
C TRP A 7 -21.25 -2.73 4.55
N PRO A 8 -21.01 -1.70 3.72
CA PRO A 8 -22.06 -0.84 3.18
C PRO A 8 -22.96 -1.61 2.19
N ASP A 9 -24.11 -1.07 1.91
CA ASP A 9 -25.02 -1.44 0.80
C ASP A 9 -25.38 -2.93 0.71
N GLY A 10 -25.36 -3.65 1.83
CA GLY A 10 -25.75 -5.05 1.89
C GLY A 10 -24.68 -6.04 1.40
N PHE A 11 -23.48 -5.61 1.13
CA PHE A 11 -22.34 -6.48 0.84
C PHE A 11 -21.98 -7.32 2.08
N SER A 12 -21.51 -8.54 1.84
CA SER A 12 -21.06 -9.46 2.90
C SER A 12 -19.53 -9.49 3.07
N HIS A 13 -18.79 -8.97 2.11
CA HIS A 13 -17.34 -8.92 2.09
C HIS A 13 -16.83 -7.83 1.15
N SER A 14 -15.55 -7.49 1.26
CA SER A 14 -14.82 -6.65 0.32
C SER A 14 -13.48 -7.31 0.01
N ALA A 15 -12.99 -7.12 -1.21
CA ALA A 15 -11.64 -7.50 -1.60
C ALA A 15 -10.90 -6.25 -2.07
N ILE A 16 -9.70 -6.03 -1.54
CA ILE A 16 -8.79 -4.96 -1.94
C ILE A 16 -7.59 -5.63 -2.60
N VAL A 17 -7.42 -5.39 -3.89
CA VAL A 17 -6.29 -5.92 -4.67
C VAL A 17 -5.20 -4.86 -4.72
N THR A 18 -3.96 -5.27 -4.47
CA THR A 18 -2.82 -4.33 -4.44
C THR A 18 -1.61 -4.93 -5.13
N HIS A 19 -0.79 -4.07 -5.73
CA HIS A 19 0.43 -4.45 -6.43
C HIS A 19 1.61 -3.61 -5.98
N ASP A 20 2.73 -4.25 -5.65
CA ASP A 20 3.99 -3.59 -5.34
C ASP A 20 4.90 -3.63 -6.58
N ILE A 21 5.16 -2.47 -7.16
CA ILE A 21 5.99 -2.34 -8.35
C ILE A 21 7.42 -2.02 -7.92
N GLU A 22 8.23 -3.05 -7.81
CA GLU A 22 9.55 -2.95 -7.22
C GLU A 22 10.70 -2.81 -8.23
N SER A 23 10.41 -2.89 -9.52
CA SER A 23 11.44 -2.85 -10.56
C SER A 23 10.97 -2.13 -11.81
N ARG A 24 11.96 -1.72 -12.64
CA ARG A 24 11.67 -1.17 -13.97
C ARG A 24 10.95 -2.18 -14.87
N GLU A 25 11.25 -3.46 -14.73
CA GLU A 25 10.56 -4.52 -15.46
C GLU A 25 9.10 -4.60 -15.05
N GLY A 26 8.80 -4.56 -13.73
CA GLY A 26 7.44 -4.52 -13.22
C GLY A 26 6.61 -3.38 -13.82
N VAL A 27 7.20 -2.19 -14.00
CA VAL A 27 6.52 -1.05 -14.63
C VAL A 27 6.02 -1.40 -16.03
N THR A 28 6.75 -2.22 -16.79
CA THR A 28 6.35 -2.58 -18.17
C THR A 28 5.13 -3.49 -18.22
N HIS A 29 4.74 -4.10 -17.12
CA HIS A 29 3.59 -5.01 -17.03
C HIS A 29 2.34 -4.36 -16.44
N VAL A 30 2.46 -3.16 -15.87
CA VAL A 30 1.37 -2.44 -15.18
C VAL A 30 0.14 -2.30 -16.07
N ASP A 31 0.28 -1.74 -17.26
CA ASP A 31 -0.84 -1.51 -18.17
C ASP A 31 -1.57 -2.81 -18.56
N ARG A 32 -0.81 -3.87 -18.85
CA ARG A 32 -1.37 -5.16 -19.21
C ARG A 32 -2.15 -5.79 -18.06
N LEU A 33 -1.60 -5.73 -16.85
CA LEU A 33 -2.25 -6.31 -15.67
C LEU A 33 -3.48 -5.49 -15.27
N ALA A 34 -3.38 -4.16 -15.27
CA ALA A 34 -4.52 -3.28 -14.99
C ALA A 34 -5.68 -3.53 -15.98
N SER A 35 -5.36 -3.67 -17.29
CA SER A 35 -6.35 -3.98 -18.32
C SER A 35 -7.00 -5.36 -18.11
N LEU A 36 -6.25 -6.35 -17.62
CA LEU A 36 -6.80 -7.66 -17.29
C LEU A 36 -7.76 -7.57 -16.09
N GLU A 37 -7.41 -6.88 -15.05
CA GLU A 37 -8.24 -6.67 -13.87
C GLU A 37 -9.55 -5.95 -14.23
N GLU A 38 -9.46 -4.93 -15.07
CA GLU A 38 -10.63 -4.18 -15.55
C GLU A 38 -11.63 -5.05 -16.31
N GLN A 39 -11.16 -6.03 -17.08
CA GLN A 39 -12.01 -7.00 -17.76
C GLN A 39 -12.85 -7.84 -16.76
N HIS A 40 -12.36 -7.95 -15.53
CA HIS A 40 -13.04 -8.63 -14.43
C HIS A 40 -13.75 -7.66 -13.46
N GLY A 41 -13.83 -6.37 -13.81
CA GLY A 41 -14.47 -5.35 -12.97
C GLY A 41 -13.66 -4.97 -11.72
N ILE A 42 -12.37 -5.31 -11.68
CA ILE A 42 -11.49 -5.02 -10.55
C ILE A 42 -10.82 -3.67 -10.75
N ARG A 43 -10.70 -2.91 -9.67
CA ARG A 43 -9.84 -1.75 -9.54
C ARG A 43 -8.91 -1.97 -8.35
N SER A 44 -7.63 -1.73 -8.55
CA SER A 44 -6.58 -2.08 -7.60
C SER A 44 -5.74 -0.86 -7.21
N ALA A 45 -4.95 -0.99 -6.15
CA ALA A 45 -3.98 0.01 -5.73
C ALA A 45 -2.56 -0.41 -6.16
N TRP A 46 -1.83 0.53 -6.75
CA TRP A 46 -0.50 0.33 -7.34
C TRP A 46 0.55 1.12 -6.56
N TYR A 47 1.41 0.43 -5.83
CA TYR A 47 2.45 1.06 -5.02
C TYR A 47 3.78 1.05 -5.77
N PHE A 48 4.30 2.23 -6.07
CA PHE A 48 5.56 2.39 -6.80
C PHE A 48 6.69 2.80 -5.86
N VAL A 49 7.93 2.31 -6.13
CA VAL A 49 9.13 2.72 -5.39
C VAL A 49 9.70 3.99 -6.02
N PRO A 50 9.62 5.14 -5.33
CA PRO A 50 9.86 6.43 -5.99
C PRO A 50 11.31 6.67 -6.44
N LEU A 51 12.28 6.18 -5.70
CA LEU A 51 13.71 6.47 -5.96
C LEU A 51 14.52 5.22 -6.33
N LYS A 52 13.89 4.20 -6.90
CA LYS A 52 14.57 2.98 -7.35
C LYS A 52 14.71 2.93 -8.88
N TYR A 53 13.75 3.50 -9.58
CA TYR A 53 13.69 3.57 -11.04
C TYR A 53 12.93 4.82 -11.47
N LYS A 54 13.04 5.18 -12.76
CA LYS A 54 12.29 6.32 -13.29
C LYS A 54 10.84 5.91 -13.52
N ILE A 55 9.92 6.70 -12.99
CA ILE A 55 8.48 6.55 -13.19
C ILE A 55 8.01 7.65 -14.13
N ASP A 56 7.20 7.27 -15.10
CA ASP A 56 6.48 8.23 -15.94
C ASP A 56 5.20 8.66 -15.21
N THR A 57 5.08 9.93 -14.92
CA THR A 57 3.88 10.47 -14.26
C THR A 57 2.63 10.30 -15.12
N GLY A 58 2.78 10.24 -16.44
CA GLY A 58 1.67 9.92 -17.35
C GLY A 58 1.05 8.54 -17.08
N LEU A 59 1.85 7.54 -16.67
CA LEU A 59 1.34 6.24 -16.24
C LEU A 59 0.49 6.36 -14.97
N LEU A 60 0.92 7.18 -14.01
CA LEU A 60 0.17 7.39 -12.76
C LEU A 60 -1.16 8.10 -13.03
N ASP A 61 -1.15 9.08 -13.94
CA ASP A 61 -2.36 9.80 -14.37
C ASP A 61 -3.34 8.85 -15.09
N ASP A 62 -2.83 7.99 -15.97
CA ASP A 62 -3.62 6.99 -16.68
C ASP A 62 -4.29 6.01 -15.71
N LEU A 63 -3.54 5.44 -14.76
CA LEU A 63 -4.10 4.54 -13.75
C LEU A 63 -5.25 5.20 -12.97
N ARG A 64 -5.07 6.45 -12.53
CA ARG A 64 -6.14 7.19 -11.83
C ARG A 64 -7.34 7.46 -12.73
N ALA A 65 -7.13 7.84 -13.98
CA ALA A 65 -8.21 8.06 -14.94
C ALA A 65 -9.03 6.79 -15.20
N ARG A 66 -8.40 5.62 -15.07
CA ARG A 66 -9.03 4.30 -15.20
C ARG A 66 -9.68 3.82 -13.88
N GLY A 67 -9.58 4.60 -12.81
CA GLY A 67 -10.19 4.31 -11.51
C GLY A 67 -9.35 3.43 -10.57
N HIS A 68 -8.08 3.20 -10.91
CA HIS A 68 -7.12 2.59 -10.00
C HIS A 68 -6.56 3.60 -9.01
N GLU A 69 -6.01 3.13 -7.90
CA GLU A 69 -5.31 3.99 -6.95
C GLU A 69 -3.80 3.95 -7.18
N VAL A 70 -3.14 5.06 -6.93
CA VAL A 70 -1.68 5.18 -6.89
C VAL A 70 -1.24 5.28 -5.44
N GLY A 71 -0.23 4.52 -5.08
CA GLY A 71 0.39 4.53 -3.77
C GLY A 71 1.91 4.64 -3.83
N VAL A 72 2.52 4.90 -2.68
CA VAL A 72 3.96 4.99 -2.53
C VAL A 72 4.49 3.75 -1.81
N HIS A 73 5.47 3.06 -2.43
CA HIS A 73 6.14 1.90 -1.84
C HIS A 73 7.48 2.30 -1.21
N GLY A 74 7.37 2.87 -0.01
CA GLY A 74 8.56 3.29 0.74
C GLY A 74 9.33 4.44 0.12
N TYR A 75 10.68 4.34 0.14
CA TYR A 75 11.58 5.39 -0.34
C TYR A 75 12.39 4.95 -1.56
N ASN A 76 13.33 4.02 -1.39
CA ASN A 76 14.19 3.48 -2.45
C ASN A 76 14.37 1.96 -2.35
N HIS A 77 13.62 1.32 -1.48
CA HIS A 77 13.63 -0.13 -1.25
C HIS A 77 15.01 -0.70 -0.82
N ASP A 78 15.78 0.07 -0.03
CA ASP A 78 17.11 -0.33 0.46
C ASP A 78 17.10 -1.05 1.82
N GLY A 79 15.91 -1.35 2.36
CA GLY A 79 15.75 -1.98 3.67
C GLY A 79 16.07 -1.06 4.87
N GLN A 80 16.40 0.21 4.62
CA GLN A 80 16.90 1.11 5.66
C GLN A 80 15.88 2.13 6.17
N LEU A 81 14.63 2.07 5.69
CA LEU A 81 13.62 3.05 6.06
C LEU A 81 13.43 3.13 7.58
N PHE A 82 13.34 1.98 8.24
CA PHE A 82 13.10 1.86 9.68
C PHE A 82 14.38 1.57 10.51
N SER A 83 15.57 1.77 9.96
CA SER A 83 16.83 1.50 10.69
C SER A 83 17.06 2.45 11.87
N SER A 84 16.45 3.64 11.87
CA SER A 84 16.38 4.56 13.02
C SER A 84 15.26 5.58 12.83
N LYS A 85 14.70 6.08 13.93
CA LYS A 85 13.67 7.13 13.92
C LYS A 85 14.11 8.38 13.16
N ARG A 86 15.37 8.81 13.34
CA ARG A 86 15.94 9.96 12.63
C ARG A 86 15.92 9.75 11.12
N ARG A 87 16.36 8.58 10.66
CA ARG A 87 16.37 8.27 9.22
C ARG A 87 14.95 8.20 8.66
N PHE A 88 14.06 7.57 9.37
CA PHE A 88 12.65 7.53 9.00
C PHE A 88 12.09 8.96 8.81
N GLN A 89 12.25 9.82 9.80
CA GLN A 89 11.76 11.20 9.76
C GLN A 89 12.33 11.99 8.58
N GLN A 90 13.64 11.85 8.29
CA GLN A 90 14.27 12.49 7.14
C GLN A 90 13.69 12.00 5.80
N ARG A 91 13.40 10.70 5.68
CA ARG A 91 12.81 10.11 4.49
C ARG A 91 11.32 10.41 4.38
N ALA A 92 10.59 10.42 5.48
CA ALA A 92 9.16 10.72 5.52
C ALA A 92 8.83 12.09 4.89
N ILE A 93 9.67 13.11 5.12
CA ILE A 93 9.51 14.42 4.46
C ILE A 93 9.48 14.29 2.94
N LYS A 94 10.39 13.49 2.38
CA LYS A 94 10.47 13.27 0.93
C LYS A 94 9.35 12.35 0.43
N ILE A 95 9.02 11.32 1.19
CA ILE A 95 7.91 10.40 0.89
C ILE A 95 6.60 11.19 0.81
N ASN A 96 6.33 12.06 1.78
CA ASN A 96 5.15 12.91 1.78
C ASN A 96 5.11 13.88 0.59
N ALA A 97 6.25 14.49 0.25
CA ALA A 97 6.35 15.37 -0.91
C ALA A 97 6.03 14.62 -2.22
N ILE A 98 6.58 13.41 -2.38
CA ILE A 98 6.31 12.53 -3.53
C ILE A 98 4.85 12.09 -3.53
N GLY A 99 4.31 11.71 -2.36
CA GLY A 99 2.91 11.32 -2.24
C GLY A 99 1.94 12.41 -2.72
N ARG A 100 2.21 13.66 -2.32
CA ARG A 100 1.44 14.83 -2.81
C ARG A 100 1.59 15.05 -4.31
N ASP A 101 2.83 14.97 -4.84
CA ASP A 101 3.12 15.13 -6.26
C ASP A 101 2.42 14.05 -7.11
N TRP A 102 2.40 12.82 -6.63
CA TRP A 102 1.74 11.71 -7.29
C TRP A 102 0.23 11.61 -7.02
N GLN A 103 -0.32 12.44 -6.16
CA GLN A 103 -1.69 12.32 -5.64
C GLN A 103 -1.96 10.90 -5.12
N ALA A 104 -1.00 10.36 -4.40
CA ALA A 104 -1.04 8.99 -3.90
C ALA A 104 -1.95 8.92 -2.65
N ALA A 105 -2.92 8.00 -2.68
CA ALA A 105 -3.84 7.77 -1.57
C ALA A 105 -3.20 6.94 -0.45
N GLY A 106 -2.43 5.91 -0.82
CA GLY A 106 -1.90 4.91 0.11
C GLY A 106 -0.38 4.84 0.19
N PHE A 107 0.08 4.30 1.31
CA PHE A 107 1.48 3.96 1.54
C PHE A 107 1.61 2.46 1.85
N ARG A 108 2.71 1.86 1.43
CA ARG A 108 3.15 0.53 1.86
C ARG A 108 4.65 0.51 2.08
N ALA A 109 5.07 0.02 3.24
CA ALA A 109 6.47 -0.13 3.55
C ALA A 109 7.09 -1.33 2.83
N PRO A 110 8.27 -1.18 2.21
CA PRO A 110 9.02 -2.30 1.66
C PRO A 110 9.24 -3.40 2.69
N MET A 111 9.12 -4.66 2.25
CA MET A 111 9.28 -5.84 3.11
C MET A 111 8.32 -5.85 4.31
N MET A 112 7.24 -5.07 4.26
CA MET A 112 6.29 -4.90 5.35
C MET A 112 6.95 -4.49 6.69
N HIS A 113 8.17 -3.92 6.64
CA HIS A 113 8.84 -3.37 7.82
C HIS A 113 8.08 -2.14 8.30
N ARG A 114 7.81 -2.06 9.60
CA ARG A 114 6.98 -1.00 10.15
C ARG A 114 7.34 -0.62 11.56
N GLU A 115 7.07 0.61 11.89
CA GLU A 115 7.03 1.15 13.23
C GLU A 115 5.89 2.17 13.28
N LEU A 116 4.72 1.71 13.66
CA LEU A 116 3.47 2.47 13.54
C LEU A 116 3.52 3.82 14.26
N SER A 117 4.27 3.93 15.35
CA SER A 117 4.43 5.19 16.06
C SER A 117 5.19 6.25 15.25
N TRP A 118 6.10 5.84 14.35
CA TRP A 118 6.82 6.77 13.48
C TRP A 118 6.00 7.09 12.23
N MET A 119 5.25 6.10 11.72
CA MET A 119 4.46 6.20 10.50
C MET A 119 3.32 7.22 10.60
N GLN A 120 2.91 7.62 11.80
CA GLN A 120 1.95 8.71 12.01
C GLN A 120 2.39 10.07 11.41
N SER A 121 3.66 10.22 11.04
CA SER A 121 4.16 11.40 10.32
C SER A 121 4.03 11.30 8.80
N LEU A 122 3.52 10.19 8.28
CA LEU A 122 3.19 10.05 6.87
C LEU A 122 1.84 10.71 6.57
N GLU A 123 1.74 11.34 5.40
CA GLU A 123 0.59 12.13 4.97
C GLU A 123 -0.16 11.39 3.85
N PHE A 124 -0.72 10.22 4.19
CA PHE A 124 -1.54 9.39 3.30
C PHE A 124 -2.89 9.13 3.95
N ASP A 125 -3.89 8.78 3.16
CA ASP A 125 -5.21 8.40 3.66
C ASP A 125 -5.14 7.07 4.41
N TYR A 126 -4.28 6.14 3.93
CA TYR A 126 -4.08 4.83 4.57
C TYR A 126 -2.68 4.27 4.38
N ASP A 127 -2.34 3.32 5.25
CA ASP A 127 -1.18 2.44 5.17
C ASP A 127 -1.63 0.98 5.02
N ALA A 128 -0.87 0.18 4.31
CA ALA A 128 -1.14 -1.25 4.13
C ALA A 128 0.14 -2.07 4.39
N SER A 129 0.84 -1.77 5.49
CA SER A 129 2.11 -2.39 5.86
C SER A 129 2.00 -3.45 6.96
N CYS A 130 0.80 -3.72 7.48
CA CYS A 130 0.60 -4.75 8.49
C CYS A 130 -0.01 -6.01 7.89
N PHE A 131 0.42 -7.17 8.43
CA PHE A 131 -0.32 -8.42 8.25
C PHE A 131 -1.38 -8.58 9.33
N ASP A 132 -2.42 -9.36 9.05
CA ASP A 132 -3.40 -9.80 10.05
C ASP A 132 -2.81 -10.82 11.05
N ILE A 133 -2.85 -12.09 10.72
CA ILE A 133 -2.30 -13.20 11.50
C ILE A 133 -1.71 -14.26 10.55
N ASP A 134 -1.23 -13.87 9.38
CA ASP A 134 -0.86 -14.85 8.34
C ASP A 134 0.13 -15.89 8.89
N PRO A 135 -0.30 -17.16 9.09
CA PRO A 135 0.54 -18.21 9.61
C PRO A 135 1.57 -18.73 8.60
N PHE A 136 1.45 -18.35 7.34
CA PHE A 136 2.32 -18.79 6.26
C PHE A 136 3.50 -17.84 6.00
N GLN A 137 3.45 -16.65 6.55
CA GLN A 137 4.56 -15.69 6.46
C GLN A 137 5.30 -15.60 7.79
N ALA A 138 6.55 -15.96 7.78
CA ALA A 138 7.44 -15.86 8.95
C ALA A 138 7.79 -14.39 9.28
N MET A 139 6.83 -13.49 9.19
CA MET A 139 7.01 -12.08 9.53
C MET A 139 6.54 -11.82 10.96
N PRO A 140 7.34 -11.19 11.82
CA PRO A 140 6.92 -10.91 13.17
C PRO A 140 5.77 -9.90 13.19
N GLY A 141 4.72 -10.23 13.95
CA GLY A 141 3.75 -9.27 14.37
C GLY A 141 2.62 -8.98 13.40
N GLY A 142 1.74 -9.94 13.17
CA GLY A 142 0.38 -9.63 12.72
C GLY A 142 -0.34 -8.74 13.75
N VAL A 143 -1.32 -7.97 13.30
CA VAL A 143 -2.10 -7.08 14.18
C VAL A 143 -3.22 -7.80 14.91
N GLY A 144 -3.39 -9.10 14.68
CA GLY A 144 -4.40 -9.92 15.34
C GLY A 144 -5.82 -9.68 14.88
N GLY A 145 -6.00 -9.07 13.72
CA GLY A 145 -7.32 -8.77 13.16
C GLY A 145 -7.29 -8.45 11.69
N VAL A 146 -8.41 -8.69 11.02
CA VAL A 146 -8.60 -8.47 9.57
C VAL A 146 -9.24 -7.11 9.26
N TRP A 147 -9.61 -6.38 10.30
CA TRP A 147 -10.34 -5.13 10.14
C TRP A 147 -9.42 -3.92 10.06
N PRO A 148 -9.74 -2.94 9.20
CA PRO A 148 -9.07 -1.64 9.24
C PRO A 148 -9.12 -1.02 10.63
N PHE A 149 -8.04 -0.36 11.04
CA PHE A 149 -7.97 0.34 12.32
C PHE A 149 -7.22 1.67 12.20
N ILE A 150 -7.39 2.55 13.17
CA ILE A 150 -6.80 3.89 13.14
C ILE A 150 -5.54 3.91 13.98
N VAL A 151 -4.45 4.45 13.39
CA VAL A 151 -3.18 4.73 14.07
C VAL A 151 -2.87 6.22 13.95
N GLY A 152 -3.25 6.98 14.97
CA GLY A 152 -3.18 8.44 14.90
C GLY A 152 -4.13 9.01 13.85
N SER A 153 -3.60 9.60 12.79
CA SER A 153 -4.36 10.11 11.64
C SER A 153 -4.42 9.14 10.46
N LEU A 154 -3.71 8.04 10.52
CA LEU A 154 -3.55 7.08 9.44
C LEU A 154 -4.50 5.90 9.63
N VAL A 155 -5.14 5.46 8.57
CA VAL A 155 -5.91 4.20 8.56
C VAL A 155 -4.96 3.08 8.16
N GLU A 156 -4.88 2.05 8.97
CA GLU A 156 -4.14 0.82 8.63
C GLU A 156 -5.09 -0.20 8.01
N LEU A 157 -4.71 -0.73 6.85
CA LEU A 157 -5.43 -1.79 6.14
C LEU A 157 -4.61 -3.09 6.20
N PRO A 158 -4.93 -4.04 7.09
CA PRO A 158 -4.17 -5.28 7.21
C PRO A 158 -4.23 -6.11 5.93
N CYS A 159 -3.08 -6.66 5.51
CA CYS A 159 -3.02 -7.67 4.47
C CYS A 159 -3.52 -9.00 5.03
N THR A 160 -4.55 -9.57 4.38
CA THR A 160 -5.29 -10.75 4.88
C THR A 160 -5.14 -11.97 4.00
N LEU A 161 -4.53 -11.83 2.82
CA LEU A 161 -4.24 -12.94 1.91
C LEU A 161 -2.75 -13.09 1.71
N PRO A 162 -2.27 -14.31 1.41
CA PRO A 162 -0.86 -14.55 1.09
C PRO A 162 -0.40 -13.68 -0.08
N GLN A 163 0.84 -13.23 -0.01
CA GLN A 163 1.49 -12.56 -1.13
C GLN A 163 1.88 -13.59 -2.21
N ASP A 164 2.00 -13.15 -3.45
CA ASP A 164 2.31 -14.00 -4.61
C ASP A 164 3.58 -14.85 -4.45
N HIS A 165 4.60 -14.33 -3.74
CA HIS A 165 5.84 -15.07 -3.49
C HIS A 165 5.68 -16.25 -2.49
N THR A 166 4.50 -16.39 -1.86
CA THR A 166 4.20 -17.49 -0.94
C THR A 166 3.35 -18.59 -1.59
N LEU A 167 2.91 -18.37 -2.83
CA LEU A 167 2.15 -19.30 -3.65
C LEU A 167 3.07 -20.04 -4.62
#